data_7db8f96c996dd1c9287116d586048df2
#
_entry.id   7db8f96c996dd1c9287116d586048df2
#
_cell.length_a   1.000
_cell.length_b   1.000
_cell.length_c   1.000
_cell.angle_alpha   90.00
_cell.angle_beta   90.00
_cell.angle_gamma   90.00
#
_symmetry.space_group_name_H-M   'P 1'
#
loop_
_entity.id
_entity.type
_entity.pdbx_description
1 polymer ?
#
loop_
_entity_poly.entity_id
_entity_poly.type
_entity_poly.pdbx_seq_one_letter_code
_entity_poly.pdbx_strand_id
1 'polypeptide(L)'
;IKNSNIWRLNNTLLNNQQITEEIKKEIKICIETNENENTTTQNLWDTVKAVLRGKFIAIQAYLKKQEKSQINNLTLHLKQLEKEEMKNPRVSRRKEILKIRAEINAKETKETIAKINKAKSWFFERINKIDKPLARLIKKQREKNQINKIRNENGEITTDNTEIQRIIRDYYQQLYANKMDNVEEMDKFLEKYNFPKLNQEEIENLNRPITSTEIETVIKNLPANKSPGPDGFTAEFYQKFREELTPILLKLFQKIAEKGKLPNSFHEATIILIPKPDKDATKTNKHTNHYRPISLMNRDAKI
;
A
#
# COMPACT_ATOMS: atom_id res chain seq x y z
N ILE A 1 3.53 -6.12 18.26
CA ILE A 1 2.39 -5.86 17.35
C ILE A 1 2.53 -6.81 16.20
N LYS A 2 1.65 -7.81 16.10
CA LYS A 2 1.36 -8.41 14.81
C LYS A 2 0.91 -7.23 13.94
N ASN A 3 1.78 -6.78 13.01
CA ASN A 3 1.34 -5.87 11.97
C ASN A 3 0.03 -6.44 11.45
N SER A 4 -1.05 -5.67 11.53
CA SER A 4 -2.26 -6.02 10.79
C SER A 4 -1.76 -6.34 9.39
N ASN A 5 -1.95 -7.58 8.93
CA ASN A 5 -1.49 -8.03 7.62
C ASN A 5 -2.36 -7.35 6.55
N ILE A 6 -2.31 -6.01 6.51
CA ILE A 6 -2.93 -5.25 5.43
C ILE A 6 -2.12 -5.60 4.20
N TRP A 7 -2.76 -6.29 3.28
CA TRP A 7 -2.16 -6.62 2.00
C TRP A 7 -1.76 -5.33 1.27
N ARG A 8 -0.63 -5.37 0.60
CA ARG A 8 -0.16 -4.29 -0.28
C ARG A 8 0.41 -4.91 -1.53
N LEU A 9 0.04 -4.36 -2.67
CA LEU A 9 0.56 -4.78 -3.95
C LEU A 9 2.08 -4.62 -4.00
N ASN A 10 2.75 -5.66 -4.43
CA ASN A 10 4.16 -5.60 -4.73
C ASN A 10 4.36 -5.10 -6.16
N ASN A 11 4.74 -3.83 -6.32
CA ASN A 11 4.91 -3.18 -7.62
C ASN A 11 5.95 -3.86 -8.52
N THR A 12 6.86 -4.69 -7.98
CA THR A 12 7.80 -5.44 -8.82
C THR A 12 7.10 -6.44 -9.74
N LEU A 13 5.90 -6.90 -9.39
CA LEU A 13 5.07 -7.76 -10.23
C LEU A 13 4.61 -7.04 -11.51
N LEU A 14 4.39 -5.73 -11.44
CA LEU A 14 3.95 -4.90 -12.57
C LEU A 14 5.02 -4.73 -13.65
N ASN A 15 6.28 -5.05 -13.34
CA ASN A 15 7.39 -5.01 -14.30
C ASN A 15 7.49 -6.30 -15.15
N ASN A 16 6.77 -7.36 -14.78
CA ASN A 16 6.75 -8.60 -15.55
C ASN A 16 5.62 -8.54 -16.58
N GLN A 17 5.97 -8.60 -17.86
CA GLN A 17 5.01 -8.48 -18.94
C GLN A 17 3.98 -9.61 -18.98
N GLN A 18 4.40 -10.86 -18.70
CA GLN A 18 3.48 -11.99 -18.67
C GLN A 18 2.41 -11.82 -17.57
N ILE A 19 2.82 -11.39 -16.39
CA ILE A 19 1.89 -11.09 -15.29
C ILE A 19 0.96 -9.94 -15.68
N THR A 20 1.50 -8.89 -16.30
CA THR A 20 0.70 -7.74 -16.74
C THR A 20 -0.38 -8.17 -17.71
N GLU A 21 -0.04 -8.97 -18.72
CA GLU A 21 -1.02 -9.46 -19.70
C GLU A 21 -2.04 -10.43 -19.07
N GLU A 22 -1.61 -11.26 -18.11
CA GLU A 22 -2.53 -12.12 -17.35
C GLU A 22 -3.53 -11.29 -16.55
N ILE A 23 -3.08 -10.24 -15.87
CA ILE A 23 -3.96 -9.35 -15.09
C ILE A 23 -4.91 -8.55 -15.98
N LYS A 24 -4.46 -8.06 -17.15
CA LYS A 24 -5.32 -7.39 -18.14
C LYS A 24 -6.47 -8.29 -18.58
N LYS A 25 -6.18 -9.55 -18.89
CA LYS A 25 -7.21 -10.55 -19.23
C LYS A 25 -8.18 -10.77 -18.07
N GLU A 26 -7.65 -10.91 -16.85
CA GLU A 26 -8.45 -11.13 -15.66
C GLU A 26 -9.40 -9.96 -15.38
N ILE A 27 -8.95 -8.70 -15.57
CA ILE A 27 -9.81 -7.52 -15.45
C ILE A 27 -10.99 -7.61 -16.41
N LYS A 28 -10.73 -7.91 -17.69
CA LYS A 28 -11.77 -8.03 -18.73
C LYS A 28 -12.78 -9.14 -18.39
N ILE A 29 -12.29 -10.33 -18.11
CA ILE A 29 -13.12 -11.49 -17.76
C ILE A 29 -13.95 -11.18 -16.51
N CYS A 30 -13.35 -10.59 -15.47
CA CYS A 30 -14.07 -10.27 -14.24
C CYS A 30 -15.19 -9.26 -14.49
N ILE A 31 -14.97 -8.24 -15.31
CA ILE A 31 -16.01 -7.27 -15.67
C ILE A 31 -17.11 -7.96 -16.48
N GLU A 32 -16.78 -8.65 -17.56
CA GLU A 32 -17.74 -9.33 -18.44
C GLU A 32 -18.60 -10.36 -17.69
N THR A 33 -18.00 -11.11 -16.76
CA THR A 33 -18.70 -12.16 -16.02
C THR A 33 -19.63 -11.62 -14.93
N ASN A 34 -19.29 -10.48 -14.33
CA ASN A 34 -20.02 -9.95 -13.17
C ASN A 34 -20.90 -8.74 -13.52
N GLU A 35 -20.80 -8.19 -14.73
CA GLU A 35 -21.67 -7.11 -15.19
C GLU A 35 -23.01 -7.70 -15.62
N ASN A 36 -24.05 -7.53 -14.79
CA ASN A 36 -25.41 -7.95 -15.05
C ASN A 36 -26.41 -6.91 -14.50
N GLU A 37 -27.68 -7.03 -14.86
CA GLU A 37 -28.74 -6.09 -14.47
C GLU A 37 -28.89 -5.93 -12.94
N ASN A 38 -28.54 -6.94 -12.17
CA ASN A 38 -28.67 -6.95 -10.71
C ASN A 38 -27.40 -6.46 -9.99
N THR A 39 -26.30 -6.30 -10.70
CA THR A 39 -25.01 -5.88 -10.10
C THR A 39 -24.85 -4.37 -10.15
N THR A 40 -24.75 -3.71 -9.00
CA THR A 40 -24.45 -2.28 -8.97
C THR A 40 -22.99 -2.04 -9.40
N THR A 41 -22.73 -0.89 -10.05
CA THR A 41 -21.38 -0.52 -10.48
C THR A 41 -20.38 -0.48 -9.30
N GLN A 42 -20.86 -0.12 -8.11
CA GLN A 42 -20.04 -0.14 -6.88
C GLN A 42 -19.64 -1.56 -6.50
N ASN A 43 -20.60 -2.48 -6.47
CA ASN A 43 -20.33 -3.90 -6.17
C ASN A 43 -19.43 -4.53 -7.23
N LEU A 44 -19.63 -4.21 -8.50
CA LEU A 44 -18.78 -4.66 -9.59
C LEU A 44 -17.33 -4.20 -9.37
N TRP A 45 -17.12 -2.92 -9.04
CA TRP A 45 -15.80 -2.38 -8.78
C TRP A 45 -15.12 -3.03 -7.57
N ASP A 46 -15.84 -3.22 -6.47
CA ASP A 46 -15.30 -3.88 -5.28
C ASP A 46 -15.00 -5.37 -5.55
N THR A 47 -15.81 -6.05 -6.38
CA THR A 47 -15.57 -7.42 -6.84
C THR A 47 -14.28 -7.49 -7.67
N VAL A 48 -14.10 -6.60 -8.65
CA VAL A 48 -12.88 -6.52 -9.45
C VAL A 48 -11.66 -6.37 -8.55
N LYS A 49 -11.68 -5.45 -7.59
CA LYS A 49 -10.57 -5.27 -6.63
C LYS A 49 -10.31 -6.54 -5.81
N ALA A 50 -11.36 -7.21 -5.34
CA ALA A 50 -11.23 -8.43 -4.54
C ALA A 50 -10.60 -9.59 -5.34
N VAL A 51 -11.07 -9.83 -6.56
CA VAL A 51 -10.54 -10.85 -7.48
C VAL A 51 -9.08 -10.57 -7.81
N LEU A 52 -8.75 -9.35 -8.22
CA LEU A 52 -7.38 -8.97 -8.55
C LEU A 52 -6.42 -9.08 -7.36
N ARG A 53 -6.87 -8.70 -6.17
CA ARG A 53 -6.10 -8.90 -4.94
C ARG A 53 -5.78 -10.37 -4.71
N GLY A 54 -6.78 -11.27 -4.84
CA GLY A 54 -6.59 -12.72 -4.74
C GLY A 54 -5.59 -13.24 -5.77
N LYS A 55 -5.70 -12.79 -7.02
CA LYS A 55 -4.79 -13.16 -8.11
C LYS A 55 -3.35 -12.72 -7.85
N PHE A 56 -3.13 -11.48 -7.45
CA PHE A 56 -1.79 -10.99 -7.09
C PHE A 56 -1.18 -11.74 -5.91
N ILE A 57 -1.97 -12.11 -4.91
CA ILE A 57 -1.50 -12.93 -3.78
C ILE A 57 -1.06 -14.30 -4.28
N ALA A 58 -1.84 -14.96 -5.12
CA ALA A 58 -1.53 -16.27 -5.68
C ALA A 58 -0.25 -16.23 -6.53
N ILE A 59 -0.14 -15.26 -7.45
CA ILE A 59 1.06 -15.07 -8.29
C ILE A 59 2.30 -14.84 -7.42
N GLN A 60 2.22 -13.98 -6.41
CA GLN A 60 3.35 -13.70 -5.52
C GLN A 60 3.77 -14.94 -4.73
N ALA A 61 2.82 -15.73 -4.24
CA ALA A 61 3.08 -16.96 -3.51
C ALA A 61 3.76 -18.01 -4.43
N TYR A 62 3.28 -18.14 -5.66
CA TYR A 62 3.85 -19.04 -6.66
C TYR A 62 5.30 -18.67 -7.00
N LEU A 63 5.57 -17.41 -7.34
CA LEU A 63 6.92 -16.94 -7.65
C LEU A 63 7.89 -17.17 -6.50
N LYS A 64 7.45 -16.89 -5.27
CA LYS A 64 8.26 -17.09 -4.07
C LYS A 64 8.58 -18.58 -3.83
N LYS A 65 7.61 -19.45 -4.09
CA LYS A 65 7.82 -20.91 -4.00
C LYS A 65 8.80 -21.40 -5.07
N GLN A 66 8.68 -20.92 -6.31
CA GLN A 66 9.60 -21.23 -7.40
C GLN A 66 11.04 -20.78 -7.08
N GLU A 67 11.23 -19.54 -6.65
CA GLU A 67 12.55 -19.00 -6.31
C GLU A 67 13.22 -19.81 -5.19
N LYS A 68 12.47 -20.14 -4.13
CA LYS A 68 12.96 -21.01 -3.05
C LYS A 68 13.33 -22.41 -3.53
N SER A 69 12.52 -23.02 -4.41
CA SER A 69 12.81 -24.31 -5.00
C SER A 69 14.09 -24.29 -5.83
N GLN A 70 14.28 -23.25 -6.65
CA GLN A 70 15.50 -23.09 -7.45
C GLN A 70 16.75 -22.96 -6.57
N ILE A 71 16.70 -22.14 -5.52
CA ILE A 71 17.84 -22.00 -4.58
C ILE A 71 18.14 -23.33 -3.89
N ASN A 72 17.12 -24.06 -3.45
CA ASN A 72 17.30 -25.38 -2.83
C ASN A 72 17.96 -26.39 -3.79
N ASN A 73 17.49 -26.42 -5.04
CA ASN A 73 18.07 -27.35 -6.05
C ASN A 73 19.53 -27.00 -6.36
N LEU A 74 19.84 -25.71 -6.52
CA LEU A 74 21.22 -25.24 -6.71
C LEU A 74 22.11 -25.60 -5.51
N THR A 75 21.58 -25.46 -4.29
CA THR A 75 22.31 -25.80 -3.06
C THR A 75 22.58 -27.29 -2.94
N LEU A 76 21.62 -28.13 -3.31
CA LEU A 76 21.79 -29.58 -3.32
C LEU A 76 22.84 -30.01 -4.38
N HIS A 77 22.74 -29.44 -5.58
CA HIS A 77 23.72 -29.69 -6.65
C HIS A 77 25.14 -29.26 -6.26
N LEU A 78 25.26 -28.07 -5.63
CA LEU A 78 26.53 -27.55 -5.10
C LEU A 78 27.15 -28.55 -4.10
N LYS A 79 26.37 -29.03 -3.12
CA LYS A 79 26.83 -30.00 -2.12
C LYS A 79 27.30 -31.30 -2.74
N GLN A 80 26.64 -31.79 -3.79
CA GLN A 80 27.04 -32.99 -4.52
C GLN A 80 28.35 -32.76 -5.23
N LEU A 81 28.53 -31.69 -5.99
CA LEU A 81 29.75 -31.34 -6.69
C LEU A 81 30.93 -31.15 -5.72
N GLU A 82 30.73 -30.50 -4.58
CA GLU A 82 31.76 -30.36 -3.55
C GLU A 82 32.19 -31.68 -2.96
N LYS A 83 31.26 -32.61 -2.72
CA LYS A 83 31.57 -33.97 -2.25
C LYS A 83 32.34 -34.78 -3.28
N GLU A 84 32.01 -34.66 -4.56
CA GLU A 84 32.73 -35.31 -5.66
C GLU A 84 34.11 -34.70 -5.90
N GLU A 85 34.25 -33.38 -5.75
CA GLU A 85 35.54 -32.68 -5.87
C GLU A 85 36.51 -33.10 -4.78
N MET A 86 36.01 -33.33 -3.55
CA MET A 86 36.83 -33.86 -2.46
C MET A 86 37.36 -35.27 -2.75
N LYS A 87 36.60 -36.12 -3.47
CA LYS A 87 36.99 -37.50 -3.80
C LYS A 87 37.94 -37.58 -4.99
N ASN A 88 37.68 -36.76 -6.01
CA ASN A 88 38.43 -36.78 -7.28
C ASN A 88 38.48 -35.37 -7.88
N PRO A 89 39.47 -34.55 -7.53
CA PRO A 89 39.61 -33.17 -7.97
C PRO A 89 39.70 -33.04 -9.50
N ARG A 90 38.83 -32.17 -10.10
CA ARG A 90 38.86 -31.87 -11.53
C ARG A 90 38.67 -30.36 -11.78
N VAL A 91 39.49 -29.80 -12.67
CA VAL A 91 39.43 -28.37 -13.01
C VAL A 91 38.05 -27.93 -13.54
N SER A 92 37.40 -28.77 -14.36
CA SER A 92 36.06 -28.50 -14.88
C SER A 92 35.03 -28.39 -13.76
N ARG A 93 35.05 -29.28 -12.78
CA ARG A 93 34.15 -29.27 -11.63
C ARG A 93 34.34 -28.07 -10.73
N ARG A 94 35.57 -27.63 -10.52
CA ARG A 94 35.87 -26.35 -9.79
C ARG A 94 35.25 -25.15 -10.46
N LYS A 95 35.32 -25.07 -11.80
CA LYS A 95 34.68 -24.01 -12.56
C LYS A 95 33.15 -24.03 -12.41
N GLU A 96 32.53 -25.20 -12.41
CA GLU A 96 31.11 -25.38 -12.21
C GLU A 96 30.67 -24.99 -10.79
N ILE A 97 31.40 -25.41 -9.76
CA ILE A 97 31.18 -25.00 -8.37
C ILE A 97 31.21 -23.46 -8.24
N LEU A 98 32.21 -22.82 -8.85
CA LEU A 98 32.27 -21.33 -8.82
C LEU A 98 31.08 -20.71 -9.51
N LYS A 99 30.63 -21.25 -10.65
CA LYS A 99 29.44 -20.74 -11.37
C LYS A 99 28.18 -20.88 -10.54
N ILE A 100 27.92 -22.01 -9.92
CA ILE A 100 26.74 -22.25 -9.08
C ILE A 100 26.76 -21.34 -7.84
N ARG A 101 27.91 -21.20 -7.18
CA ARG A 101 28.05 -20.27 -6.04
C ARG A 101 27.76 -18.84 -6.45
N ALA A 102 28.23 -18.40 -7.62
CA ALA A 102 27.94 -17.06 -8.14
C ALA A 102 26.43 -16.89 -8.43
N GLU A 103 25.76 -17.92 -8.96
CA GLU A 103 24.31 -17.88 -9.23
C GLU A 103 23.49 -17.80 -7.93
N ILE A 104 23.81 -18.62 -6.92
CA ILE A 104 23.16 -18.55 -5.60
C ILE A 104 23.38 -17.17 -4.99
N ASN A 105 24.61 -16.66 -4.98
CA ASN A 105 24.95 -15.35 -4.44
C ASN A 105 24.20 -14.21 -5.17
N ALA A 106 24.06 -14.29 -6.49
CA ALA A 106 23.31 -13.30 -7.26
C ALA A 106 21.82 -13.27 -6.87
N LYS A 107 21.20 -14.45 -6.65
CA LYS A 107 19.79 -14.55 -6.20
C LYS A 107 19.62 -14.00 -4.77
N GLU A 108 20.49 -14.36 -3.83
CA GLU A 108 20.49 -13.85 -2.46
C GLU A 108 20.77 -12.34 -2.40
N THR A 109 21.70 -11.84 -3.23
CA THR A 109 22.01 -10.42 -3.34
C THR A 109 20.81 -9.62 -3.84
N LYS A 110 20.07 -10.14 -4.83
CA LYS A 110 18.85 -9.50 -5.33
C LYS A 110 17.80 -9.35 -4.23
N GLU A 111 17.56 -10.39 -3.44
CA GLU A 111 16.65 -10.33 -2.28
C GLU A 111 17.11 -9.32 -1.23
N THR A 112 18.41 -9.28 -1.01
CA THR A 112 19.05 -8.37 -0.05
C THR A 112 18.94 -6.91 -0.50
N ILE A 113 19.22 -6.61 -1.77
CA ILE A 113 19.03 -5.27 -2.37
C ILE A 113 17.57 -4.82 -2.23
N ALA A 114 16.62 -5.70 -2.48
CA ALA A 114 15.20 -5.39 -2.28
C ALA A 114 14.87 -5.04 -0.82
N LYS A 115 15.47 -5.73 0.15
CA LYS A 115 15.35 -5.42 1.59
C LYS A 115 16.00 -4.08 1.96
N ILE A 116 17.17 -3.76 1.36
CA ILE A 116 17.88 -2.48 1.55
C ILE A 116 17.04 -1.32 1.02
N ASN A 117 16.56 -1.42 -0.22
CA ASN A 117 15.74 -0.40 -0.84
C ASN A 117 14.45 -0.14 -0.04
N LYS A 118 13.87 -1.20 0.52
CA LYS A 118 12.72 -1.09 1.43
C LYS A 118 13.04 -0.35 2.73
N ALA A 119 14.27 -0.46 3.22
CA ALA A 119 14.73 0.23 4.43
C ALA A 119 15.07 1.72 4.19
N LYS A 120 15.19 2.15 2.94
CA LYS A 120 15.58 3.52 2.52
C LYS A 120 16.83 4.05 3.25
N SER A 121 17.82 3.20 3.43
CA SER A 121 19.04 3.57 4.14
C SER A 121 20.22 3.63 3.18
N TRP A 122 20.63 4.86 2.78
CA TRP A 122 21.81 5.11 1.95
C TRP A 122 23.13 4.60 2.57
N PHE A 123 23.14 4.42 3.89
CA PHE A 123 24.30 3.90 4.62
C PHE A 123 24.64 2.48 4.19
N PHE A 124 23.66 1.64 3.83
CA PHE A 124 23.87 0.28 3.40
C PHE A 124 24.24 0.12 1.93
N GLU A 125 23.98 1.13 1.10
CA GLU A 125 24.41 1.13 -0.29
C GLU A 125 25.94 1.09 -0.42
N ARG A 126 26.67 1.53 0.63
CA ARG A 126 28.12 1.59 0.68
C ARG A 126 28.80 0.47 1.47
N ILE A 127 28.07 -0.41 2.14
CA ILE A 127 28.61 -1.48 2.99
C ILE A 127 28.21 -2.86 2.43
N ASN A 128 29.22 -3.59 1.96
CA ASN A 128 29.05 -4.94 1.41
C ASN A 128 28.76 -6.06 2.43
N LYS A 129 28.45 -5.78 3.70
CA LYS A 129 28.13 -6.74 4.75
C LYS A 129 26.80 -6.41 5.41
N ILE A 130 25.80 -7.22 5.14
CA ILE A 130 24.38 -6.83 5.22
C ILE A 130 23.59 -7.46 6.39
N ASP A 131 24.08 -8.48 7.12
CA ASP A 131 23.22 -9.26 8.01
C ASP A 131 22.80 -8.55 9.31
N LYS A 132 23.72 -8.37 10.25
CA LYS A 132 23.39 -7.86 11.60
C LYS A 132 23.13 -6.36 11.67
N PRO A 133 23.90 -5.49 10.98
CA PRO A 133 23.68 -4.04 11.04
C PRO A 133 22.35 -3.60 10.44
N LEU A 134 21.92 -4.21 9.31
CA LEU A 134 20.64 -3.91 8.66
C LEU A 134 19.46 -4.29 9.55
N ALA A 135 19.49 -5.48 10.14
CA ALA A 135 18.45 -5.94 11.07
C ALA A 135 18.32 -4.98 12.28
N ARG A 136 19.45 -4.52 12.85
CA ARG A 136 19.47 -3.56 13.96
C ARG A 136 18.89 -2.20 13.56
N LEU A 137 19.21 -1.69 12.38
CA LEU A 137 18.68 -0.40 11.91
C LEU A 137 17.18 -0.46 11.62
N ILE A 138 16.72 -1.53 10.96
CA ILE A 138 15.29 -1.75 10.72
C ILE A 138 14.54 -1.85 12.06
N LYS A 139 15.11 -2.56 13.03
CA LYS A 139 14.56 -2.67 14.38
C LYS A 139 14.51 -1.31 15.06
N LYS A 140 15.63 -0.56 15.09
CA LYS A 140 15.72 0.77 15.70
C LYS A 140 14.76 1.78 15.06
N GLN A 141 14.61 1.74 13.73
CA GLN A 141 13.68 2.62 13.00
C GLN A 141 12.21 2.24 13.30
N ARG A 142 11.90 0.95 13.42
CA ARG A 142 10.57 0.47 13.84
C ARG A 142 10.26 0.89 15.27
N GLU A 143 11.20 0.70 16.20
CA GLU A 143 11.06 1.11 17.60
C GLU A 143 10.82 2.61 17.73
N LYS A 144 11.54 3.43 16.97
CA LYS A 144 11.38 4.90 16.96
C LYS A 144 9.99 5.35 16.48
N ASN A 145 9.39 4.61 15.55
CA ASN A 145 8.08 4.94 14.97
C ASN A 145 6.91 4.21 15.66
N GLN A 146 7.19 3.37 16.64
CA GLN A 146 6.19 2.56 17.32
C GLN A 146 5.81 3.19 18.65
N ILE A 147 4.50 3.30 18.89
CA ILE A 147 3.97 3.72 20.20
C ILE A 147 3.99 2.50 21.10
N ASN A 148 4.98 2.41 22.00
CA ASN A 148 5.18 1.26 22.89
C ASN A 148 4.54 1.44 24.26
N LYS A 149 4.16 2.66 24.61
CA LYS A 149 3.55 3.01 25.89
C LYS A 149 2.68 4.24 25.74
N ILE A 150 1.58 4.27 26.46
CA ILE A 150 0.63 5.37 26.48
C ILE A 150 0.05 5.53 27.88
N ARG A 151 -0.37 6.74 28.26
CA ARG A 151 -1.11 6.94 29.51
C ARG A 151 -2.59 6.68 29.28
N ASN A 152 -3.19 5.90 30.18
CA ASN A 152 -4.63 5.74 30.24
C ASN A 152 -5.31 6.97 30.87
N GLU A 153 -6.63 6.94 30.96
CA GLU A 153 -7.43 8.03 31.57
C GLU A 153 -7.11 8.25 33.03
N ASN A 154 -6.65 7.24 33.74
CA ASN A 154 -6.24 7.28 35.16
C ASN A 154 -4.81 7.83 35.33
N GLY A 155 -4.10 8.14 34.25
CA GLY A 155 -2.73 8.63 34.29
C GLY A 155 -1.66 7.55 34.39
N GLU A 156 -2.04 6.26 34.42
CA GLU A 156 -1.13 5.13 34.44
C GLU A 156 -0.57 4.82 33.06
N ILE A 157 0.69 4.35 33.00
CA ILE A 157 1.34 4.00 31.73
C ILE A 157 1.08 2.53 31.42
N THR A 158 0.34 2.27 30.36
CA THR A 158 0.17 0.93 29.83
C THR A 158 1.15 0.66 28.68
N THR A 159 1.63 -0.59 28.61
CA THR A 159 2.45 -1.13 27.53
C THR A 159 1.72 -2.23 26.76
N ASP A 160 0.49 -2.58 27.17
CA ASP A 160 -0.33 -3.54 26.46
C ASP A 160 -0.80 -2.97 25.13
N ASN A 161 -0.46 -3.67 24.05
CA ASN A 161 -0.78 -3.24 22.68
C ASN A 161 -2.29 -3.14 22.42
N THR A 162 -3.08 -4.02 23.01
CA THR A 162 -4.53 -4.04 22.85
C THR A 162 -5.15 -2.81 23.49
N GLU A 163 -4.70 -2.50 24.69
CA GLU A 163 -5.13 -1.33 25.41
C GLU A 163 -4.66 -0.03 24.76
N ILE A 164 -3.41 0.04 24.28
CA ILE A 164 -2.90 1.17 23.50
C ILE A 164 -3.78 1.44 22.28
N GLN A 165 -4.13 0.39 21.53
CA GLN A 165 -5.00 0.52 20.34
C GLN A 165 -6.41 0.98 20.72
N ARG A 166 -6.97 0.48 21.84
CA ARG A 166 -8.27 0.89 22.32
C ARG A 166 -8.26 2.39 22.67
N ILE A 167 -7.33 2.84 23.49
CA ILE A 167 -7.21 4.24 23.92
C ILE A 167 -7.10 5.19 22.71
N ILE A 168 -6.24 4.83 21.72
CA ILE A 168 -6.06 5.62 20.52
C ILE A 168 -7.35 5.65 19.69
N ARG A 169 -8.02 4.51 19.53
CA ARG A 169 -9.27 4.41 18.77
C ARG A 169 -10.36 5.28 19.41
N ASP A 170 -10.57 5.12 20.71
CA ASP A 170 -11.60 5.83 21.46
C ASP A 170 -11.38 7.35 21.37
N TYR A 171 -10.12 7.80 21.48
CA TYR A 171 -9.79 9.21 21.33
C TYR A 171 -10.16 9.76 19.95
N TYR A 172 -9.75 9.08 18.88
CA TYR A 172 -10.05 9.55 17.52
C TYR A 172 -11.52 9.39 17.17
N GLN A 173 -12.19 8.37 17.68
CA GLN A 173 -13.62 8.19 17.53
C GLN A 173 -14.40 9.37 18.14
N GLN A 174 -14.04 9.79 19.34
CA GLN A 174 -14.65 10.96 19.97
C GLN A 174 -14.33 12.26 19.21
N LEU A 175 -13.07 12.40 18.77
CA LEU A 175 -12.64 13.61 18.02
C LEU A 175 -13.41 13.78 16.70
N TYR A 176 -13.69 12.69 16.00
CA TYR A 176 -14.40 12.71 14.72
C TYR A 176 -15.92 12.49 14.83
N ALA A 177 -16.41 12.16 16.02
CA ALA A 177 -17.85 11.98 16.26
C ALA A 177 -18.62 13.30 16.34
N ASN A 178 -17.94 14.40 16.67
CA ASN A 178 -18.58 15.73 16.69
C ASN A 178 -18.93 16.17 15.27
N LYS A 179 -20.16 15.84 14.85
CA LYS A 179 -20.76 16.45 13.67
C LYS A 179 -21.07 17.91 14.00
N MET A 180 -20.78 18.80 13.08
CA MET A 180 -21.30 20.16 13.13
C MET A 180 -22.82 20.09 12.88
N ASP A 181 -23.59 19.99 13.93
CA ASP A 181 -25.06 19.94 13.83
C ASP A 181 -25.68 21.33 13.68
N ASN A 182 -24.86 22.40 13.68
CA ASN A 182 -25.36 23.76 13.66
C ASN A 182 -25.18 24.42 12.29
N VAL A 183 -26.11 24.10 11.39
CA VAL A 183 -26.16 24.68 10.03
C VAL A 183 -26.32 26.20 10.10
N GLU A 184 -27.08 26.73 11.09
CA GLU A 184 -27.28 28.15 11.28
C GLU A 184 -26.00 28.93 11.65
N GLU A 185 -25.12 28.33 12.45
CA GLU A 185 -23.80 28.94 12.74
C GLU A 185 -22.88 28.92 11.53
N MET A 186 -22.96 27.89 10.70
CA MET A 186 -22.23 27.81 9.46
C MET A 186 -22.73 28.90 8.47
N ASP A 187 -24.02 29.06 8.33
CA ASP A 187 -24.60 30.10 7.46
C ASP A 187 -24.19 31.50 7.92
N LYS A 188 -24.28 31.81 9.22
CA LYS A 188 -23.79 33.06 9.80
C LYS A 188 -22.30 33.31 9.57
N PHE A 189 -21.50 32.23 9.64
CA PHE A 189 -20.07 32.28 9.34
C PHE A 189 -19.83 32.59 7.86
N LEU A 190 -20.53 31.91 6.96
CA LEU A 190 -20.43 32.14 5.50
C LEU A 190 -20.87 33.54 5.11
N GLU A 191 -21.94 34.11 5.74
CA GLU A 191 -22.40 35.48 5.52
C GLU A 191 -21.40 36.53 6.02
N LYS A 192 -20.75 36.24 7.16
CA LYS A 192 -19.77 37.17 7.75
C LYS A 192 -18.49 37.27 6.93
N TYR A 193 -18.06 36.20 6.31
CA TYR A 193 -16.85 36.13 5.50
C TYR A 193 -17.23 36.11 4.02
N ASN A 194 -17.01 37.23 3.32
CA ASN A 194 -17.32 37.38 1.90
C ASN A 194 -16.34 36.51 1.07
N PHE A 195 -16.62 35.20 0.97
CA PHE A 195 -15.79 34.28 0.18
C PHE A 195 -15.91 34.56 -1.32
N PRO A 196 -14.84 34.40 -2.11
CA PRO A 196 -14.90 34.49 -3.56
C PRO A 196 -15.96 33.51 -4.09
N LYS A 197 -16.91 34.02 -4.85
CA LYS A 197 -17.93 33.21 -5.52
C LYS A 197 -17.42 32.80 -6.88
N LEU A 198 -17.74 31.54 -7.26
CA LEU A 198 -17.46 31.04 -8.59
C LEU A 198 -18.22 31.87 -9.64
N ASN A 199 -17.57 32.17 -10.75
CA ASN A 199 -18.26 32.80 -11.88
C ASN A 199 -19.06 31.72 -12.66
N GLN A 200 -19.92 32.15 -13.58
CA GLN A 200 -20.80 31.25 -14.32
C GLN A 200 -20.01 30.21 -15.15
N GLU A 201 -18.89 30.57 -15.75
CA GLU A 201 -18.03 29.67 -16.52
C GLU A 201 -17.39 28.60 -15.65
N GLU A 202 -16.94 28.97 -14.44
CA GLU A 202 -16.40 28.01 -13.47
C GLU A 202 -17.47 27.02 -12.99
N ILE A 203 -18.72 27.50 -12.75
CA ILE A 203 -19.84 26.65 -12.39
C ILE A 203 -20.16 25.66 -13.52
N GLU A 204 -20.23 26.12 -14.76
CA GLU A 204 -20.48 25.28 -15.93
C GLU A 204 -19.36 24.25 -16.12
N ASN A 205 -18.10 24.64 -15.94
CA ASN A 205 -16.97 23.74 -16.02
C ASN A 205 -17.02 22.64 -14.95
N LEU A 206 -17.37 22.99 -13.71
CA LEU A 206 -17.50 22.03 -12.61
C LEU A 206 -18.69 21.08 -12.77
N ASN A 207 -19.74 21.51 -13.46
CA ASN A 207 -20.95 20.71 -13.70
C ASN A 207 -20.88 19.86 -14.96
N ARG A 208 -19.81 19.93 -15.75
CA ARG A 208 -19.65 19.10 -16.94
C ARG A 208 -19.57 17.61 -16.54
N PRO A 209 -20.15 16.72 -17.36
CA PRO A 209 -20.00 15.27 -17.15
C PRO A 209 -18.54 14.86 -17.18
N ILE A 210 -18.16 14.01 -16.23
CA ILE A 210 -16.80 13.43 -16.17
C ILE A 210 -16.51 12.62 -17.45
N THR A 211 -15.35 12.83 -18.03
CA THR A 211 -14.91 12.18 -19.27
C THR A 211 -13.83 11.12 -19.03
N SER A 212 -13.68 10.18 -19.96
CA SER A 212 -12.61 9.18 -19.93
C SER A 212 -11.22 9.85 -19.92
N THR A 213 -11.06 10.92 -20.69
CA THR A 213 -9.79 11.65 -20.83
C THR A 213 -9.37 12.30 -19.51
N GLU A 214 -10.32 12.84 -18.74
CA GLU A 214 -10.05 13.39 -17.41
C GLU A 214 -9.56 12.31 -16.44
N ILE A 215 -10.27 11.17 -16.38
CA ILE A 215 -9.88 10.03 -15.56
C ILE A 215 -8.48 9.55 -15.92
N GLU A 216 -8.20 9.38 -17.22
CA GLU A 216 -6.87 8.95 -17.68
C GLU A 216 -5.77 9.95 -17.32
N THR A 217 -6.06 11.23 -17.42
CA THR A 217 -5.12 12.30 -17.07
C THR A 217 -4.82 12.29 -15.58
N VAL A 218 -5.84 12.15 -14.73
CA VAL A 218 -5.66 12.05 -13.28
C VAL A 218 -4.86 10.79 -12.91
N ILE A 219 -5.21 9.63 -13.49
CA ILE A 219 -4.48 8.37 -13.26
C ILE A 219 -3.01 8.52 -13.64
N LYS A 220 -2.70 9.11 -14.79
CA LYS A 220 -1.33 9.36 -15.26
C LYS A 220 -0.53 10.22 -14.28
N ASN A 221 -1.18 11.20 -13.67
CA ASN A 221 -0.56 12.15 -12.75
C ASN A 221 -0.58 11.71 -11.28
N LEU A 222 -1.11 10.52 -10.96
CA LEU A 222 -1.08 9.99 -9.59
C LEU A 222 0.37 9.90 -9.07
N PRO A 223 0.64 10.38 -7.85
CA PRO A 223 2.00 10.36 -7.30
C PRO A 223 2.45 8.92 -7.03
N ALA A 224 3.53 8.51 -7.73
CA ALA A 224 4.18 7.21 -7.56
C ALA A 224 4.86 7.07 -6.19
N ASN A 225 5.20 5.85 -5.80
CA ASN A 225 5.92 5.52 -4.55
C ASN A 225 5.25 6.00 -3.25
N LYS A 226 3.93 6.24 -3.27
CA LYS A 226 3.15 6.57 -2.08
C LYS A 226 2.45 5.34 -1.53
N SER A 227 2.29 5.28 -0.21
CA SER A 227 1.56 4.19 0.45
C SER A 227 0.13 4.08 -0.05
N PRO A 228 -0.37 2.87 -0.33
CA PRO A 228 -1.77 2.66 -0.69
C PRO A 228 -2.70 2.83 0.52
N GLY A 229 -4.00 2.87 0.26
CA GLY A 229 -5.06 2.79 1.25
C GLY A 229 -5.30 1.37 1.78
N PRO A 230 -6.45 1.14 2.47
CA PRO A 230 -6.84 -0.16 3.02
C PRO A 230 -6.95 -1.28 1.98
N ASP A 231 -7.35 -0.98 0.75
CA ASP A 231 -7.46 -1.94 -0.35
C ASP A 231 -6.11 -2.48 -0.83
N GLY A 232 -5.03 -1.76 -0.56
CA GLY A 232 -3.66 -2.15 -0.87
C GLY A 232 -3.21 -1.88 -2.30
N PHE A 233 -4.05 -1.31 -3.17
CA PHE A 233 -3.67 -0.97 -4.54
C PHE A 233 -2.88 0.35 -4.60
N THR A 234 -1.78 0.34 -5.36
CA THR A 234 -0.87 1.48 -5.50
C THR A 234 -1.21 2.36 -6.69
N ALA A 235 -0.67 3.56 -6.77
CA ALA A 235 -0.83 4.42 -7.94
C ALA A 235 -0.32 3.76 -9.23
N GLU A 236 0.79 3.03 -9.12
CA GLU A 236 1.41 2.32 -10.23
C GLU A 236 0.50 1.23 -10.82
N PHE A 237 -0.38 0.63 -10.00
CA PHE A 237 -1.39 -0.30 -10.48
C PHE A 237 -2.38 0.42 -11.41
N TYR A 238 -2.95 1.55 -11.00
CA TYR A 238 -3.88 2.31 -11.81
C TYR A 238 -3.23 2.83 -13.09
N GLN A 239 -1.98 3.31 -13.00
CA GLN A 239 -1.20 3.77 -14.15
C GLN A 239 -0.94 2.64 -15.16
N LYS A 240 -0.62 1.44 -14.67
CA LYS A 240 -0.29 0.27 -15.52
C LYS A 240 -1.50 -0.29 -16.25
N PHE A 241 -2.66 -0.31 -15.59
CA PHE A 241 -3.91 -0.87 -16.13
C PHE A 241 -4.94 0.22 -16.48
N ARG A 242 -4.45 1.43 -16.79
CA ARG A 242 -5.30 2.60 -17.06
C ARG A 242 -6.36 2.31 -18.12
N GLU A 243 -5.97 1.74 -19.23
CA GLU A 243 -6.84 1.46 -20.37
C GLU A 243 -7.98 0.50 -20.02
N GLU A 244 -7.67 -0.54 -19.25
CA GLU A 244 -8.64 -1.55 -18.81
C GLU A 244 -9.56 -1.04 -17.70
N LEU A 245 -9.07 -0.11 -16.83
CA LEU A 245 -9.81 0.39 -15.68
C LEU A 245 -10.65 1.63 -15.97
N THR A 246 -10.26 2.46 -16.95
CA THR A 246 -10.98 3.70 -17.28
C THR A 246 -12.47 3.49 -17.56
N PRO A 247 -12.91 2.48 -18.33
CA PRO A 247 -14.33 2.30 -18.62
C PRO A 247 -15.20 2.03 -17.39
N ILE A 248 -14.73 1.18 -16.47
CA ILE A 248 -15.48 0.87 -15.25
C ILE A 248 -15.46 2.04 -14.27
N LEU A 249 -14.33 2.76 -14.16
CA LEU A 249 -14.23 3.96 -13.33
C LEU A 249 -15.13 5.08 -13.84
N LEU A 250 -15.23 5.27 -15.15
CA LEU A 250 -16.14 6.24 -15.75
C LEU A 250 -17.59 5.94 -15.37
N LYS A 251 -18.03 4.69 -15.57
CA LYS A 251 -19.37 4.25 -15.15
C LYS A 251 -19.60 4.48 -13.65
N LEU A 252 -18.59 4.19 -12.82
CA LEU A 252 -18.66 4.39 -11.38
C LEU A 252 -18.83 5.87 -11.01
N PHE A 253 -18.01 6.76 -11.55
CA PHE A 253 -18.08 8.19 -11.25
C PHE A 253 -19.35 8.85 -11.78
N GLN A 254 -19.83 8.45 -12.96
CA GLN A 254 -21.12 8.89 -13.47
C GLN A 254 -22.27 8.48 -12.52
N LYS A 255 -22.25 7.25 -12.01
CA LYS A 255 -23.27 6.79 -11.03
C LYS A 255 -23.15 7.51 -9.68
N ILE A 256 -21.95 7.88 -9.26
CA ILE A 256 -21.74 8.73 -8.08
C ILE A 256 -22.34 10.10 -8.29
N ALA A 257 -22.09 10.72 -9.46
CA ALA A 257 -22.64 12.03 -9.81
C ALA A 257 -24.19 12.01 -9.86
N GLU A 258 -24.80 10.97 -10.45
CA GLU A 258 -26.26 10.81 -10.52
C GLU A 258 -26.90 10.62 -9.13
N LYS A 259 -26.29 9.79 -8.27
CA LYS A 259 -26.90 9.39 -6.99
C LYS A 259 -26.48 10.22 -5.79
N GLY A 260 -25.42 11.05 -5.91
CA GLY A 260 -24.84 11.80 -4.82
C GLY A 260 -24.27 10.94 -3.69
N LYS A 261 -24.01 9.65 -3.93
CA LYS A 261 -23.54 8.70 -2.91
C LYS A 261 -22.24 8.06 -3.32
N LEU A 262 -21.21 8.21 -2.47
CA LEU A 262 -19.91 7.56 -2.65
C LEU A 262 -19.96 6.08 -2.22
N PRO A 263 -19.15 5.20 -2.84
CA PRO A 263 -18.92 3.85 -2.36
C PRO A 263 -18.42 3.83 -0.90
N ASN A 264 -18.80 2.83 -0.12
CA ASN A 264 -18.31 2.69 1.26
C ASN A 264 -16.78 2.62 1.33
N SER A 265 -16.14 1.96 0.35
CA SER A 265 -14.68 1.86 0.24
C SER A 265 -13.97 3.22 0.09
N PHE A 266 -14.67 4.27 -0.38
CA PHE A 266 -14.10 5.62 -0.51
C PHE A 266 -14.03 6.36 0.83
N HIS A 267 -14.88 5.97 1.80
CA HIS A 267 -14.86 6.49 3.17
C HIS A 267 -13.83 5.77 4.05
N GLU A 268 -13.26 4.66 3.58
CA GLU A 268 -12.28 3.90 4.34
C GLU A 268 -10.89 4.52 4.26
N ALA A 269 -10.26 4.67 5.41
CA ALA A 269 -8.88 5.13 5.51
C ALA A 269 -8.13 4.42 6.64
N THR A 270 -6.83 4.27 6.46
CA THR A 270 -5.93 3.85 7.52
C THR A 270 -5.26 5.08 8.12
N ILE A 271 -5.50 5.37 9.39
CA ILE A 271 -4.84 6.48 10.09
C ILE A 271 -3.54 5.96 10.71
N ILE A 272 -2.41 6.55 10.28
CA ILE A 272 -1.08 6.29 10.84
C ILE A 272 -0.67 7.47 11.70
N LEU A 273 -0.31 7.18 12.95
CA LEU A 273 0.18 8.19 13.89
C LEU A 273 1.71 8.22 13.86
N ILE A 274 2.27 9.37 13.54
CA ILE A 274 3.71 9.59 13.60
C ILE A 274 4.01 10.48 14.81
N PRO A 275 4.80 10.00 15.80
CA PRO A 275 5.22 10.83 16.91
C PRO A 275 5.98 12.07 16.40
N LYS A 276 5.66 13.25 16.93
CA LYS A 276 6.45 14.45 16.67
C LYS A 276 7.78 14.37 17.43
N PRO A 277 8.90 14.81 16.83
CA PRO A 277 10.15 14.92 17.55
C PRO A 277 9.97 15.85 18.77
N ASP A 278 10.68 15.54 19.84
CA ASP A 278 10.75 16.33 21.07
C ASP A 278 9.43 16.44 21.86
N LYS A 279 8.41 15.63 21.53
CA LYS A 279 7.16 15.53 22.28
C LYS A 279 7.05 14.20 23.02
N ASP A 280 6.44 14.23 24.19
CA ASP A 280 6.19 13.02 24.99
C ASP A 280 5.16 12.13 24.30
N ALA A 281 5.63 11.05 23.70
CA ALA A 281 4.79 10.07 22.99
C ALA A 281 3.89 9.25 23.95
N THR A 282 3.97 9.45 25.26
CA THR A 282 3.11 8.74 26.23
C THR A 282 1.81 9.48 26.53
N LYS A 283 1.70 10.73 26.09
CA LYS A 283 0.52 11.57 26.38
C LYS A 283 -0.46 11.53 25.22
N THR A 284 -1.68 11.12 25.49
CA THR A 284 -2.83 11.19 24.56
C THR A 284 -3.60 12.51 24.69
N ASN A 285 -3.09 13.49 25.41
CA ASN A 285 -3.86 14.66 25.81
C ASN A 285 -4.75 15.20 24.70
N LYS A 286 -5.91 15.75 25.11
CA LYS A 286 -6.95 16.47 24.35
C LYS A 286 -6.43 17.52 23.35
N HIS A 287 -5.14 17.83 23.37
CA HIS A 287 -4.46 18.66 22.41
C HIS A 287 -3.57 17.79 21.53
N THR A 288 -4.00 17.53 20.31
CA THR A 288 -3.43 16.77 19.19
C THR A 288 -1.96 17.06 18.84
N ASN A 289 -1.20 17.67 19.75
CA ASN A 289 0.14 18.19 19.46
C ASN A 289 1.27 17.17 19.52
N HIS A 290 1.02 15.92 19.97
CA HIS A 290 2.08 14.91 20.12
C HIS A 290 2.28 14.02 18.88
N TYR A 291 1.24 13.85 18.08
CA TYR A 291 1.25 13.02 16.89
C TYR A 291 0.87 13.80 15.63
N ARG A 292 1.33 13.31 14.48
CA ARG A 292 0.86 13.71 13.15
C ARG A 292 0.01 12.56 12.61
N PRO A 293 -1.33 12.68 12.59
CA PRO A 293 -2.15 11.69 11.93
C PRO A 293 -1.98 11.83 10.41
N ILE A 294 -1.73 10.71 9.74
CA ILE A 294 -1.70 10.61 8.29
C ILE A 294 -2.79 9.66 7.86
N SER A 295 -3.76 10.17 7.14
CA SER A 295 -4.84 9.37 6.57
C SER A 295 -4.38 8.79 5.21
N LEU A 296 -4.43 7.48 5.09
CA LEU A 296 -4.17 6.73 3.86
C LEU A 296 -5.50 6.25 3.31
N MET A 297 -6.06 6.99 2.37
CA MET A 297 -7.27 6.63 1.63
C MET A 297 -6.93 5.74 0.43
N ASN A 298 -7.92 4.99 -0.06
CA ASN A 298 -7.81 4.24 -1.30
C ASN A 298 -7.49 5.16 -2.48
N ARG A 299 -6.79 4.64 -3.49
CA ARG A 299 -6.34 5.47 -4.62
C ARG A 299 -7.48 5.85 -5.55
N ASP A 300 -8.44 4.97 -5.74
CA ASP A 300 -9.67 5.22 -6.49
C ASP A 300 -10.49 6.41 -5.95
N ALA A 301 -10.48 6.60 -4.62
CA ALA A 301 -11.10 7.78 -4.00
C ALA A 301 -10.33 9.09 -4.22
N LYS A 302 -9.20 9.07 -4.95
CA LYS A 302 -8.37 10.23 -5.27
C LYS A 302 -8.27 10.50 -6.77
N ILE A 303 -8.89 9.65 -7.56
CA ILE A 303 -9.09 9.82 -8.99
C ILE A 303 -10.32 10.71 -9.22
#